data_90df8e554528e3077822a18f38ee77be
#
_entry.id   90df8e554528e3077822a18f38ee77be
#
_cell.length_a   1.000
_cell.length_b   1.000
_cell.length_c   1.000
_cell.angle_alpha   90.00
_cell.angle_beta   90.00
_cell.angle_gamma   90.00
#
_symmetry.space_group_name_H-M   'P 1'
#
loop_
_entity.id
_entity.type
_entity.pdbx_description
1 polymer ?
#
loop_
_entity_poly.entity_id
_entity_poly.type
_entity_poly.pdbx_seq_one_letter_code
_entity_poly.pdbx_strand_id
1 'polypeptide(L)'
;MTRPPWPSAGPSPLLDAVRALVHRAGQVYEGGPAMPELYAAARRLDDPLRVAIAGRIKAGKSTLLNALVGQELAATDAGECTRIVTWYRDGHTYRVMAYPHSGPPRPLPPGPSGGVLDVSLGGLRADEVDRLVVDWPSAALSRMTLVDTPGMDSLSTELSRRAESTLGTDGEDEQAEVDAVIYLMRHLHSSDVRFLETFRNDPADRGPINTIAVLGRADEVGHGRVDALESAARVAARYQQDPRLQALCQTVLPVAGLLAATAATLREDEFRAITTLAQASEAELERLLITAARFTGAESDIAVDPARRAALLDRFGFFGLRLSVRLVQNGVATTAAALSRELSARAGLGPLREALTGRFADRADVLKARSALLAVDAVLQRWPVPATASLRHEYERITAGAHEFAEIRLLDTLRAGALMLTDLEKTDAYRVLGGDGAAPATRLAVDPHSSPDELRSAAIAALAQWQRRAEHPSSTRDVREAARVLVRTCEELVLGAQSYPCVGAADLRPAAERMLP
;
A
#
# COMPACT_ATOMS: atom_id res chain seq x y z
N MET A 1 3.91 -20.65 5.91
CA MET A 1 2.88 -19.76 6.50
C MET A 1 1.55 -20.21 5.95
N THR A 2 0.75 -20.88 6.75
CA THR A 2 -0.60 -21.34 6.39
C THR A 2 -1.53 -20.13 6.30
N ARG A 3 -2.21 -20.03 5.17
CA ARG A 3 -3.23 -19.02 4.85
C ARG A 3 -4.28 -19.02 5.98
N PRO A 4 -4.62 -17.87 6.60
CA PRO A 4 -5.72 -17.84 7.55
C PRO A 4 -7.02 -18.29 6.85
N PRO A 5 -7.88 -19.07 7.50
CA PRO A 5 -9.06 -19.69 6.88
C PRO A 5 -10.25 -18.72 6.80
N TRP A 6 -10.01 -17.49 6.30
CA TRP A 6 -11.12 -16.56 6.08
C TRP A 6 -11.69 -16.79 4.68
N PRO A 7 -12.98 -17.11 4.53
CA PRO A 7 -13.61 -17.10 3.23
C PRO A 7 -13.50 -15.69 2.64
N SER A 8 -13.20 -15.60 1.34
CA SER A 8 -13.39 -14.37 0.58
C SER A 8 -14.79 -13.85 0.91
N ALA A 9 -14.91 -12.57 1.24
CA ALA A 9 -16.20 -11.93 1.42
C ALA A 9 -17.12 -12.35 0.28
N GLY A 10 -18.36 -12.75 0.62
CA GLY A 10 -19.38 -13.08 -0.39
C GLY A 10 -19.58 -11.90 -1.35
N PRO A 11 -20.39 -12.04 -2.40
CA PRO A 11 -20.62 -10.98 -3.38
C PRO A 11 -20.93 -9.68 -2.66
N SER A 12 -20.18 -8.62 -2.96
CA SER A 12 -20.34 -7.31 -2.33
C SER A 12 -21.58 -6.62 -2.89
N PRO A 13 -22.64 -6.40 -2.11
CA PRO A 13 -23.86 -5.72 -2.59
C PRO A 13 -23.56 -4.34 -3.16
N LEU A 14 -22.54 -3.65 -2.62
CA LEU A 14 -22.07 -2.37 -3.13
C LEU A 14 -21.51 -2.49 -4.54
N LEU A 15 -20.58 -3.44 -4.79
CA LEU A 15 -20.03 -3.67 -6.13
C LEU A 15 -21.11 -4.03 -7.15
N ASP A 16 -22.09 -4.85 -6.76
CA ASP A 16 -23.19 -5.25 -7.65
C ASP A 16 -24.08 -4.06 -8.00
N ALA A 17 -24.37 -3.18 -7.03
CA ALA A 17 -25.13 -1.96 -7.28
C ALA A 17 -24.37 -1.01 -8.23
N VAL A 18 -23.06 -0.83 -8.00
CA VAL A 18 -22.22 0.02 -8.85
C VAL A 18 -22.08 -0.58 -10.25
N ARG A 19 -21.91 -1.90 -10.37
CA ARG A 19 -21.85 -2.60 -11.67
C ARG A 19 -23.14 -2.39 -12.46
N ALA A 20 -24.30 -2.47 -11.79
CA ALA A 20 -25.59 -2.21 -12.43
C ALA A 20 -25.73 -0.76 -12.93
N LEU A 21 -25.24 0.21 -12.14
CA LEU A 21 -25.21 1.62 -12.53
C LEU A 21 -24.31 1.85 -13.77
N VAL A 22 -23.08 1.34 -13.74
CA VAL A 22 -22.12 1.45 -14.87
C VAL A 22 -22.70 0.82 -16.14
N HIS A 23 -23.33 -0.36 -16.02
CA HIS A 23 -23.97 -1.03 -17.16
C HIS A 23 -25.13 -0.19 -17.73
N ARG A 24 -26.00 0.37 -16.91
CA ARG A 24 -27.08 1.27 -17.35
C ARG A 24 -26.55 2.55 -18.00
N ALA A 25 -25.51 3.15 -17.41
CA ALA A 25 -24.83 4.28 -18.05
C ALA A 25 -24.30 3.89 -19.43
N GLY A 26 -23.67 2.71 -19.57
CA GLY A 26 -23.22 2.18 -20.86
C GLY A 26 -24.34 2.05 -21.88
N GLN A 27 -25.52 1.61 -21.48
CA GLN A 27 -26.69 1.55 -22.38
C GLN A 27 -27.18 2.94 -22.82
N VAL A 28 -27.20 3.91 -21.87
CA VAL A 28 -27.64 5.28 -22.18
C VAL A 28 -26.67 6.01 -23.10
N TYR A 29 -25.37 5.76 -22.95
CA TYR A 29 -24.30 6.39 -23.73
C TYR A 29 -23.81 5.54 -24.91
N GLU A 30 -24.56 4.50 -25.32
CA GLU A 30 -24.17 3.58 -26.39
C GLU A 30 -23.84 4.35 -27.67
N GLY A 31 -22.67 4.04 -28.26
CA GLY A 31 -22.17 4.73 -29.47
C GLY A 31 -21.65 6.16 -29.24
N GLY A 32 -21.72 6.68 -28.02
CA GLY A 32 -21.27 8.02 -27.66
C GLY A 32 -19.80 8.10 -27.21
N PRO A 33 -19.25 9.32 -27.05
CA PRO A 33 -17.85 9.55 -26.64
C PRO A 33 -17.53 9.09 -25.22
N ALA A 34 -18.52 8.89 -24.36
CA ALA A 34 -18.37 8.42 -22.98
C ALA A 34 -18.08 6.91 -22.86
N MET A 35 -18.31 6.13 -23.92
CA MET A 35 -18.18 4.66 -23.87
C MET A 35 -16.81 4.15 -23.44
N PRO A 36 -15.67 4.71 -23.91
CA PRO A 36 -14.35 4.23 -23.45
C PRO A 36 -14.16 4.36 -21.94
N GLU A 37 -14.63 5.46 -21.32
CA GLU A 37 -14.52 5.70 -19.89
C GLU A 37 -15.42 4.76 -19.09
N LEU A 38 -16.67 4.57 -19.50
CA LEU A 38 -17.61 3.64 -18.88
C LEU A 38 -17.13 2.19 -19.00
N TYR A 39 -16.54 1.81 -20.14
CA TYR A 39 -15.96 0.49 -20.34
C TYR A 39 -14.74 0.27 -19.44
N ALA A 40 -13.88 1.29 -19.30
CA ALA A 40 -12.75 1.25 -18.37
C ALA A 40 -13.22 1.12 -16.91
N ALA A 41 -14.27 1.87 -16.50
CA ALA A 41 -14.87 1.77 -15.18
C ALA A 41 -15.44 0.37 -14.89
N ALA A 42 -16.15 -0.23 -15.88
CA ALA A 42 -16.68 -1.60 -15.76
C ALA A 42 -15.56 -2.63 -15.54
N ARG A 43 -14.51 -2.58 -16.35
CA ARG A 43 -13.37 -3.50 -16.23
C ARG A 43 -12.66 -3.37 -14.87
N ARG A 44 -12.54 -2.15 -14.34
CA ARG A 44 -11.89 -1.92 -13.04
C ARG A 44 -12.60 -2.60 -11.88
N LEU A 45 -13.91 -2.81 -11.95
CA LEU A 45 -14.65 -3.54 -10.92
C LEU A 45 -14.22 -5.01 -10.81
N ASP A 46 -13.76 -5.60 -11.92
CA ASP A 46 -13.36 -7.02 -11.99
C ASP A 46 -11.84 -7.21 -11.84
N ASP A 47 -11.04 -6.19 -12.18
CA ASP A 47 -9.58 -6.22 -12.05
C ASP A 47 -9.12 -6.22 -10.57
N PRO A 48 -7.89 -6.71 -10.25
CA PRO A 48 -7.26 -6.49 -8.96
C PRO A 48 -7.15 -5.00 -8.62
N LEU A 49 -7.17 -4.68 -7.31
CA LEU A 49 -7.00 -3.30 -6.83
C LEU A 49 -5.69 -2.69 -7.37
N ARG A 50 -5.75 -1.49 -7.90
CA ARG A 50 -4.60 -0.77 -8.46
C ARG A 50 -4.05 0.22 -7.44
N VAL A 51 -2.81 -0.02 -6.99
CA VAL A 51 -2.13 0.80 -5.97
C VAL A 51 -0.91 1.46 -6.58
N ALA A 52 -0.94 2.78 -6.71
CA ALA A 52 0.22 3.54 -7.20
C ALA A 52 1.28 3.73 -6.11
N ILE A 53 2.53 3.72 -6.53
CA ILE A 53 3.66 4.17 -5.73
C ILE A 53 4.09 5.53 -6.28
N ALA A 54 3.76 6.60 -5.57
CA ALA A 54 4.00 7.97 -5.96
C ALA A 54 4.98 8.67 -5.02
N GLY A 55 5.54 9.78 -5.45
CA GLY A 55 6.47 10.58 -4.66
C GLY A 55 7.55 11.21 -5.51
N ARG A 56 8.33 12.09 -4.91
CA ARG A 56 9.35 12.87 -5.59
C ARG A 56 10.47 12.00 -6.19
N ILE A 57 11.22 12.58 -7.11
CA ILE A 57 12.44 11.95 -7.66
C ILE A 57 13.39 11.59 -6.51
N LYS A 58 13.99 10.40 -6.58
CA LYS A 58 14.92 9.85 -5.56
C LYS A 58 14.29 9.63 -4.18
N ALA A 59 12.97 9.58 -4.07
CA ALA A 59 12.29 9.22 -2.82
C ALA A 59 12.47 7.74 -2.45
N GLY A 60 12.83 6.87 -3.40
CA GLY A 60 13.03 5.43 -3.18
C GLY A 60 11.86 4.56 -3.66
N LYS A 61 11.05 5.04 -4.62
CA LYS A 61 9.87 4.31 -5.14
C LYS A 61 10.21 2.92 -5.66
N SER A 62 11.12 2.82 -6.62
CA SER A 62 11.55 1.53 -7.21
C SER A 62 12.18 0.61 -6.17
N THR A 63 12.96 1.16 -5.22
CA THR A 63 13.52 0.38 -4.10
C THR A 63 12.43 -0.17 -3.20
N LEU A 64 11.39 0.62 -2.90
CA LEU A 64 10.24 0.18 -2.11
C LEU A 64 9.44 -0.90 -2.85
N LEU A 65 9.21 -0.73 -4.16
CA LEU A 65 8.54 -1.71 -5.00
C LEU A 65 9.29 -3.04 -4.97
N ASN A 66 10.61 -3.03 -5.19
CA ASN A 66 11.46 -4.22 -5.11
C ASN A 66 11.36 -4.91 -3.74
N ALA A 67 11.35 -4.14 -2.66
CA ALA A 67 11.18 -4.67 -1.31
C ALA A 67 9.79 -5.28 -1.08
N LEU A 68 8.72 -4.68 -1.62
CA LEU A 68 7.35 -5.19 -1.50
C LEU A 68 7.17 -6.51 -2.25
N VAL A 69 7.70 -6.58 -3.48
CA VAL A 69 7.64 -7.79 -4.33
C VAL A 69 8.62 -8.86 -3.86
N GLY A 70 9.70 -8.48 -3.16
CA GLY A 70 10.72 -9.37 -2.64
C GLY A 70 11.78 -9.77 -3.67
N GLN A 71 11.89 -9.01 -4.77
CA GLN A 71 12.80 -9.24 -5.89
C GLN A 71 13.22 -7.91 -6.52
N GLU A 72 14.38 -7.90 -7.17
CA GLU A 72 14.85 -6.73 -7.91
C GLU A 72 14.18 -6.66 -9.29
N LEU A 73 12.93 -6.20 -9.34
CA LEU A 73 12.15 -6.08 -10.57
C LEU A 73 12.19 -4.67 -11.18
N ALA A 74 12.15 -3.63 -10.37
CA ALA A 74 12.18 -2.25 -10.85
C ALA A 74 13.61 -1.74 -10.93
N ALA A 75 13.93 -1.04 -12.02
CA ALA A 75 15.22 -0.36 -12.17
C ALA A 75 15.36 0.73 -11.08
N THR A 76 16.44 0.65 -10.29
CA THR A 76 16.71 1.62 -9.22
C THR A 76 17.54 2.81 -9.69
N ASP A 77 18.21 2.67 -10.82
CA ASP A 77 18.99 3.73 -11.44
C ASP A 77 18.14 4.55 -12.44
N ALA A 78 18.60 5.78 -12.74
CA ALA A 78 17.92 6.75 -13.60
C ALA A 78 17.91 6.36 -15.10
N GLY A 79 17.61 5.08 -15.40
CA GLY A 79 17.47 4.58 -16.76
C GLY A 79 16.17 5.07 -17.45
N GLU A 80 16.07 4.83 -18.75
CA GLU A 80 14.88 5.24 -19.54
C GLU A 80 13.58 4.60 -19.03
N CYS A 81 13.62 3.41 -18.43
CA CYS A 81 12.45 2.72 -17.89
C CYS A 81 11.80 3.42 -16.69
N THR A 82 12.56 4.18 -15.88
CA THR A 82 12.00 4.96 -14.75
C THR A 82 11.16 6.17 -15.19
N ARG A 83 11.10 6.42 -16.49
CA ARG A 83 10.30 7.47 -17.12
C ARG A 83 8.95 6.99 -17.64
N ILE A 84 8.69 5.67 -17.61
CA ILE A 84 7.47 5.05 -18.11
C ILE A 84 6.68 4.49 -16.93
N VAL A 85 5.37 4.75 -16.92
CA VAL A 85 4.46 4.13 -15.94
C VAL A 85 4.53 2.61 -16.10
N THR A 86 4.84 1.90 -15.01
CA THR A 86 5.00 0.45 -15.06
C THR A 86 4.04 -0.24 -14.08
N TRP A 87 3.26 -1.17 -14.59
CA TRP A 87 2.29 -1.96 -13.85
C TRP A 87 2.86 -3.33 -13.53
N TYR A 88 2.91 -3.69 -12.27
CA TYR A 88 3.34 -5.00 -11.78
C TYR A 88 2.13 -5.76 -11.27
N ARG A 89 1.84 -6.89 -11.89
CA ARG A 89 0.67 -7.72 -11.56
C ARG A 89 1.07 -9.18 -11.40
N ASP A 90 0.26 -9.95 -10.67
CA ASP A 90 0.45 -11.38 -10.57
C ASP A 90 0.28 -12.06 -11.92
N GLY A 91 1.15 -13.03 -12.20
CA GLY A 91 1.13 -13.81 -13.44
C GLY A 91 1.85 -15.14 -13.23
N HIS A 92 1.50 -16.13 -14.04
CA HIS A 92 2.09 -17.46 -13.93
C HIS A 92 3.57 -17.51 -14.37
N THR A 93 3.98 -16.60 -15.25
CA THR A 93 5.33 -16.51 -15.78
C THR A 93 5.76 -15.06 -15.91
N TYR A 94 7.08 -14.83 -15.84
CA TYR A 94 7.62 -13.51 -16.14
C TYR A 94 7.37 -13.12 -17.59
N ARG A 95 6.71 -11.99 -17.79
CA ARG A 95 6.46 -11.41 -19.10
C ARG A 95 6.38 -9.89 -19.01
N VAL A 96 6.98 -9.21 -19.97
CA VAL A 96 6.89 -7.75 -20.10
C VAL A 96 6.19 -7.41 -21.40
N MET A 97 5.18 -6.54 -21.32
CA MET A 97 4.45 -6.02 -22.46
C MET A 97 4.57 -4.51 -22.50
N ALA A 98 4.95 -3.94 -23.63
CA ALA A 98 4.87 -2.51 -23.88
C ALA A 98 3.54 -2.18 -24.54
N TYR A 99 2.88 -1.13 -24.04
CA TYR A 99 1.66 -0.56 -24.60
C TYR A 99 2.04 0.81 -25.20
N PRO A 100 2.20 0.90 -26.54
CA PRO A 100 2.50 2.17 -27.19
C PRO A 100 1.25 3.09 -27.19
N HIS A 101 1.46 4.42 -27.29
CA HIS A 101 0.35 5.37 -27.51
C HIS A 101 -0.42 5.08 -28.82
N SER A 102 0.24 4.45 -29.80
CA SER A 102 -0.38 4.06 -31.08
C SER A 102 0.08 2.67 -31.48
N GLY A 103 -0.89 1.81 -31.83
CA GLY A 103 -0.63 0.44 -32.27
C GLY A 103 -0.90 -0.63 -31.21
N PRO A 104 -0.71 -1.91 -31.56
CA PRO A 104 -1.00 -3.02 -30.66
C PRO A 104 0.10 -3.17 -29.59
N PRO A 105 -0.23 -3.75 -28.41
CA PRO A 105 0.74 -4.12 -27.40
C PRO A 105 1.83 -5.04 -27.97
N ARG A 106 3.09 -4.85 -27.51
CA ARG A 106 4.26 -5.61 -27.98
C ARG A 106 4.94 -6.33 -26.81
N PRO A 107 5.26 -7.63 -26.94
CA PRO A 107 6.08 -8.31 -25.97
C PRO A 107 7.52 -7.79 -26.05
N LEU A 108 8.12 -7.52 -24.91
CA LEU A 108 9.53 -7.16 -24.81
C LEU A 108 10.35 -8.40 -24.37
N PRO A 109 11.56 -8.60 -24.92
CA PRO A 109 12.42 -9.68 -24.49
C PRO A 109 12.85 -9.46 -23.03
N PRO A 110 12.98 -10.53 -22.22
CA PRO A 110 13.60 -10.43 -20.91
C PRO A 110 15.02 -9.89 -21.07
N GLY A 111 15.43 -8.99 -20.17
CA GLY A 111 16.77 -8.44 -20.17
C GLY A 111 17.84 -9.52 -19.92
N PRO A 112 19.11 -9.26 -20.33
CA PRO A 112 20.17 -10.25 -20.31
C PRO A 112 20.58 -10.73 -18.91
N SER A 113 20.17 -10.07 -17.85
CA SER A 113 20.60 -10.33 -16.47
C SER A 113 19.62 -11.16 -15.64
N GLY A 114 18.55 -11.72 -16.22
CA GLY A 114 17.69 -12.73 -15.56
C GLY A 114 16.94 -12.28 -14.29
N GLY A 115 16.96 -11.02 -13.91
CA GLY A 115 16.34 -10.57 -12.66
C GLY A 115 16.14 -9.05 -12.53
N VAL A 116 16.76 -8.26 -13.38
CA VAL A 116 16.62 -6.81 -13.39
C VAL A 116 15.89 -6.40 -14.67
N LEU A 117 14.94 -5.51 -14.60
CA LEU A 117 14.35 -4.83 -15.76
C LEU A 117 15.41 -3.92 -16.44
N ASP A 118 16.44 -4.53 -17.01
CA ASP A 118 17.16 -3.95 -18.12
C ASP A 118 16.32 -4.22 -19.38
N VAL A 119 15.13 -3.62 -19.41
CA VAL A 119 14.19 -3.79 -20.52
C VAL A 119 14.70 -2.95 -21.67
N SER A 120 15.31 -3.62 -22.62
CA SER A 120 15.44 -3.03 -23.95
C SER A 120 14.03 -2.81 -24.50
N LEU A 121 13.67 -1.56 -24.75
CA LEU A 121 12.35 -1.19 -25.29
C LEU A 121 12.12 -1.72 -26.72
N GLY A 122 13.03 -2.61 -27.23
CA GLY A 122 12.86 -3.28 -28.52
C GLY A 122 12.82 -2.33 -29.72
N GLY A 123 13.53 -1.20 -29.62
CA GLY A 123 13.55 -0.14 -30.63
C GLY A 123 12.43 0.91 -30.46
N LEU A 124 11.58 0.81 -29.44
CA LEU A 124 10.65 1.88 -29.05
C LEU A 124 11.38 2.95 -28.23
N ARG A 125 10.98 4.20 -28.39
CA ARG A 125 11.43 5.30 -27.54
C ARG A 125 10.52 5.37 -26.31
N ALA A 126 11.03 5.85 -25.19
CA ALA A 126 10.26 5.98 -23.94
C ALA A 126 9.04 6.92 -24.07
N ASP A 127 9.12 7.90 -24.99
CA ASP A 127 8.04 8.83 -25.29
C ASP A 127 6.94 8.23 -26.20
N GLU A 128 7.19 7.10 -26.84
CA GLU A 128 6.22 6.38 -27.66
C GLU A 128 5.41 5.35 -26.85
N VAL A 129 5.85 5.04 -25.62
CA VAL A 129 5.23 4.03 -24.76
C VAL A 129 4.36 4.71 -23.70
N ASP A 130 3.06 4.35 -23.68
CA ASP A 130 2.11 4.76 -22.67
C ASP A 130 2.43 4.12 -21.31
N ARG A 131 2.53 2.78 -21.30
CA ARG A 131 2.88 2.03 -20.08
C ARG A 131 3.56 0.70 -20.39
N LEU A 132 4.25 0.18 -19.39
CA LEU A 132 4.73 -1.20 -19.33
C LEU A 132 3.83 -2.03 -18.41
N VAL A 133 3.60 -3.28 -18.75
CA VAL A 133 2.93 -4.26 -17.90
C VAL A 133 3.86 -5.44 -17.67
N VAL A 134 4.19 -5.68 -16.41
CA VAL A 134 5.06 -6.76 -15.96
C VAL A 134 4.22 -7.80 -15.24
N ASP A 135 4.08 -8.98 -15.83
CA ASP A 135 3.52 -10.15 -15.18
C ASP A 135 4.63 -10.85 -14.38
N TRP A 136 4.41 -11.08 -13.09
CA TRP A 136 5.38 -11.71 -12.20
C TRP A 136 4.71 -12.62 -11.18
N PRO A 137 5.17 -13.88 -11.00
CA PRO A 137 4.63 -14.77 -9.97
C PRO A 137 4.95 -14.24 -8.56
N SER A 138 3.97 -13.61 -7.90
CA SER A 138 4.17 -13.06 -6.56
C SER A 138 2.89 -13.07 -5.74
N ALA A 139 2.94 -13.70 -4.58
CA ALA A 139 1.84 -13.67 -3.62
C ALA A 139 1.47 -12.25 -3.16
N ALA A 140 2.42 -11.31 -3.18
CA ALA A 140 2.18 -9.91 -2.85
C ALA A 140 1.30 -9.20 -3.91
N LEU A 141 1.37 -9.64 -5.16
CA LEU A 141 0.62 -9.08 -6.30
C LEU A 141 -0.72 -9.80 -6.54
N SER A 142 -1.00 -10.91 -5.87
CA SER A 142 -2.22 -11.71 -6.11
C SER A 142 -3.53 -10.95 -5.79
N ARG A 143 -3.48 -9.95 -4.92
CA ARG A 143 -4.65 -9.16 -4.49
C ARG A 143 -4.62 -7.71 -5.01
N MET A 144 -3.48 -7.25 -5.55
CA MET A 144 -3.31 -5.88 -6.03
C MET A 144 -2.30 -5.79 -7.15
N THR A 145 -2.52 -4.87 -8.07
CA THR A 145 -1.56 -4.44 -9.07
C THR A 145 -0.80 -3.24 -8.52
N LEU A 146 0.53 -3.30 -8.46
CA LEU A 146 1.35 -2.14 -8.10
C LEU A 146 1.68 -1.33 -9.35
N VAL A 147 1.53 -0.02 -9.28
CA VAL A 147 1.80 0.91 -10.37
C VAL A 147 2.96 1.82 -9.95
N ASP A 148 4.13 1.65 -10.58
CA ASP A 148 5.26 2.56 -10.39
C ASP A 148 5.08 3.77 -11.29
N THR A 149 5.02 4.96 -10.69
CA THR A 149 4.85 6.21 -11.43
C THR A 149 6.18 6.93 -11.60
N PRO A 150 6.40 7.64 -12.72
CA PRO A 150 7.54 8.54 -12.85
C PRO A 150 7.64 9.50 -11.66
N GLY A 151 8.88 9.89 -11.31
CA GLY A 151 9.07 10.83 -10.19
C GLY A 151 8.50 12.20 -10.51
N MET A 152 7.61 12.69 -9.66
CA MET A 152 7.15 14.08 -9.70
C MET A 152 8.33 15.03 -9.39
N ASP A 153 8.30 16.25 -9.85
CA ASP A 153 9.45 17.19 -9.85
C ASP A 153 10.60 16.80 -10.81
N SER A 154 10.35 15.99 -11.85
CA SER A 154 11.31 15.87 -12.92
C SER A 154 11.46 17.25 -13.61
N LEU A 155 12.67 17.60 -14.01
CA LEU A 155 12.94 18.83 -14.78
C LEU A 155 12.17 18.87 -16.12
N SER A 156 11.54 17.76 -16.52
CA SER A 156 10.65 17.69 -17.67
C SER A 156 9.19 17.75 -17.19
N THR A 157 8.49 18.80 -17.56
CA THR A 157 7.05 19.01 -17.39
C THR A 157 6.21 17.83 -17.90
N GLU A 158 6.73 17.07 -18.87
CA GLU A 158 6.09 15.91 -19.49
C GLU A 158 5.99 14.70 -18.55
N LEU A 159 7.07 14.41 -17.80
CA LEU A 159 7.08 13.27 -16.87
C LEU A 159 6.21 13.53 -15.63
N SER A 160 6.19 14.79 -15.17
CA SER A 160 5.27 15.18 -14.09
C SER A 160 3.83 15.03 -14.54
N ARG A 161 3.46 15.50 -15.75
CA ARG A 161 2.11 15.33 -16.29
C ARG A 161 1.69 13.87 -16.43
N ARG A 162 2.56 12.96 -16.87
CA ARG A 162 2.23 11.53 -16.95
C ARG A 162 1.95 10.90 -15.59
N ALA A 163 2.73 11.26 -14.57
CA ALA A 163 2.45 10.80 -13.22
C ALA A 163 1.12 11.38 -12.70
N GLU A 164 0.87 12.64 -12.98
CA GLU A 164 -0.34 13.37 -12.60
C GLU A 164 -1.56 12.82 -13.33
N SER A 165 -1.48 12.55 -14.64
CA SER A 165 -2.53 11.89 -15.43
C SER A 165 -2.87 10.49 -14.89
N THR A 166 -1.86 9.64 -14.65
CA THR A 166 -2.07 8.31 -14.07
C THR A 166 -2.77 8.36 -12.70
N LEU A 167 -2.50 9.42 -11.94
CA LEU A 167 -3.08 9.63 -10.61
C LEU A 167 -4.38 10.46 -10.65
N GLY A 168 -4.77 10.99 -11.83
CA GLY A 168 -5.97 11.82 -11.99
C GLY A 168 -5.83 13.22 -11.40
N THR A 169 -4.62 13.79 -11.43
CA THR A 169 -4.31 15.09 -10.82
C THR A 169 -4.10 16.21 -11.83
N ASP A 170 -4.10 15.92 -13.12
CA ASP A 170 -3.76 16.87 -14.21
C ASP A 170 -4.89 17.82 -14.63
N GLY A 171 -6.11 17.63 -14.14
CA GLY A 171 -7.23 18.50 -14.47
C GLY A 171 -8.60 17.91 -14.12
N GLU A 172 -9.64 18.72 -14.28
CA GLU A 172 -11.02 18.35 -13.95
C GLU A 172 -11.58 17.20 -14.82
N ASP A 173 -10.88 16.83 -15.90
CA ASP A 173 -11.35 15.89 -16.93
C ASP A 173 -10.63 14.54 -16.98
N GLU A 174 -9.51 14.35 -16.26
CA GLU A 174 -8.75 13.09 -16.27
C GLU A 174 -9.03 12.22 -15.06
N GLN A 175 -9.47 10.98 -15.31
CA GLN A 175 -9.78 10.01 -14.27
C GLN A 175 -8.51 9.28 -13.83
N ALA A 176 -8.33 9.17 -12.52
CA ALA A 176 -7.25 8.37 -11.95
C ALA A 176 -7.31 6.92 -12.46
N GLU A 177 -6.22 6.41 -12.98
CA GLU A 177 -6.09 5.00 -13.38
C GLU A 177 -5.87 4.06 -12.19
N VAL A 178 -5.77 4.60 -10.98
CA VAL A 178 -5.46 3.88 -9.74
C VAL A 178 -6.54 4.08 -8.68
N ASP A 179 -6.67 3.11 -7.80
CA ASP A 179 -7.69 3.09 -6.74
C ASP A 179 -7.13 3.60 -5.41
N ALA A 180 -5.80 3.44 -5.20
CA ALA A 180 -5.12 3.84 -3.97
C ALA A 180 -3.67 4.26 -4.24
N VAL A 181 -3.07 4.99 -3.31
CA VAL A 181 -1.71 5.53 -3.42
C VAL A 181 -0.88 5.23 -2.17
N ILE A 182 0.34 4.78 -2.39
CA ILE A 182 1.44 4.81 -1.43
C ILE A 182 2.29 6.02 -1.77
N TYR A 183 2.26 7.06 -0.95
CA TYR A 183 3.00 8.29 -1.19
C TYR A 183 4.32 8.31 -0.42
N LEU A 184 5.44 8.31 -1.14
CA LEU A 184 6.77 8.35 -0.54
C LEU A 184 7.28 9.77 -0.39
N MET A 185 7.68 10.13 0.82
CA MET A 185 8.37 11.38 1.16
C MET A 185 9.61 11.10 2.00
N ARG A 186 10.63 11.94 1.88
CA ARG A 186 11.81 11.96 2.79
C ARG A 186 11.63 12.95 3.92
N HIS A 187 11.07 14.10 3.59
CA HIS A 187 10.65 15.17 4.49
C HIS A 187 9.35 15.72 3.94
N LEU A 188 8.51 16.24 4.81
CA LEU A 188 7.27 16.88 4.41
C LEU A 188 7.54 18.25 3.78
N HIS A 189 7.26 18.41 2.50
CA HIS A 189 7.31 19.66 1.77
C HIS A 189 5.90 20.15 1.41
N SER A 190 5.76 21.44 1.12
CA SER A 190 4.49 22.01 0.67
C SER A 190 3.99 21.41 -0.65
N SER A 191 4.91 20.99 -1.53
CA SER A 191 4.57 20.29 -2.77
C SER A 191 3.95 18.91 -2.52
N ASP A 192 4.39 18.19 -1.47
CA ASP A 192 3.82 16.91 -1.09
C ASP A 192 2.36 17.08 -0.62
N VAL A 193 2.11 18.12 0.20
CA VAL A 193 0.76 18.45 0.66
C VAL A 193 -0.15 18.79 -0.52
N ARG A 194 0.30 19.67 -1.44
CA ARG A 194 -0.49 20.04 -2.63
C ARG A 194 -0.83 18.83 -3.49
N PHE A 195 0.13 17.95 -3.73
CA PHE A 195 -0.13 16.73 -4.48
C PHE A 195 -1.19 15.85 -3.81
N LEU A 196 -1.04 15.62 -2.50
CA LEU A 196 -2.02 14.84 -1.75
C LEU A 196 -3.40 15.51 -1.72
N GLU A 197 -3.46 16.84 -1.68
CA GLU A 197 -4.69 17.62 -1.81
C GLU A 197 -5.35 17.42 -3.18
N THR A 198 -4.57 17.43 -4.27
CA THR A 198 -5.06 17.22 -5.63
C THR A 198 -5.58 15.81 -5.83
N PHE A 199 -4.88 14.79 -5.30
CA PHE A 199 -5.34 13.40 -5.35
C PHE A 199 -6.62 13.15 -4.52
N ARG A 200 -6.92 14.02 -3.57
CA ARG A 200 -8.14 14.00 -2.76
C ARG A 200 -9.37 14.57 -3.47
N ASN A 201 -9.29 15.09 -4.69
CA ASN A 201 -10.32 15.85 -5.40
C ASN A 201 -11.67 15.14 -5.60
N ASP A 202 -12.27 14.66 -4.52
CA ASP A 202 -13.68 14.31 -4.45
C ASP A 202 -14.39 15.30 -3.51
N PRO A 203 -15.19 16.22 -4.03
CA PRO A 203 -15.94 17.16 -3.19
C PRO A 203 -17.00 16.47 -2.31
N ALA A 204 -17.39 15.24 -2.63
CA ALA A 204 -18.37 14.46 -1.87
C ALA A 204 -17.74 13.63 -0.74
N ASP A 205 -16.43 13.31 -0.84
CA ASP A 205 -15.73 12.41 0.09
C ASP A 205 -14.57 13.16 0.77
N ARG A 206 -14.74 13.50 2.02
CA ARG A 206 -13.81 14.35 2.78
C ARG A 206 -12.60 13.60 3.38
N GLY A 207 -12.33 12.35 3.00
CA GLY A 207 -11.39 11.51 3.70
C GLY A 207 -10.30 10.82 2.88
N PRO A 208 -9.14 10.53 3.52
CA PRO A 208 -7.97 9.94 2.89
C PRO A 208 -8.02 8.41 2.83
N ILE A 209 -9.15 7.82 2.41
CA ILE A 209 -9.36 6.36 2.48
C ILE A 209 -8.42 5.56 1.58
N ASN A 210 -7.83 6.20 0.60
CA ASN A 210 -7.06 5.57 -0.45
C ASN A 210 -5.57 5.97 -0.46
N THR A 211 -5.09 6.61 0.61
CA THR A 211 -3.70 7.09 0.67
C THR A 211 -3.00 6.64 1.95
N ILE A 212 -1.82 6.02 1.79
CA ILE A 212 -0.85 5.74 2.86
C ILE A 212 0.41 6.53 2.57
N ALA A 213 0.90 7.32 3.54
CA ALA A 213 2.17 8.00 3.43
C ALA A 213 3.30 7.12 3.98
N VAL A 214 4.45 7.14 3.30
CA VAL A 214 5.66 6.44 3.70
C VAL A 214 6.80 7.44 3.87
N LEU A 215 7.35 7.50 5.07
CA LEU A 215 8.63 8.16 5.31
C LEU A 215 9.74 7.23 4.81
N GLY A 216 10.13 7.43 3.55
CA GLY A 216 11.16 6.64 2.89
C GLY A 216 12.56 6.98 3.40
N ARG A 217 13.51 6.07 3.14
CA ARG A 217 14.91 6.19 3.60
C ARG A 217 15.04 6.43 5.11
N ALA A 218 14.25 5.68 5.88
CA ALA A 218 14.26 5.76 7.34
C ALA A 218 15.65 5.48 7.93
N ASP A 219 16.45 4.69 7.25
CA ASP A 219 17.85 4.38 7.55
C ASP A 219 18.83 5.57 7.35
N GLU A 220 18.46 6.60 6.59
CA GLU A 220 19.29 7.80 6.39
C GLU A 220 18.99 8.92 7.42
N VAL A 221 17.94 8.81 8.22
CA VAL A 221 17.58 9.82 9.22
C VAL A 221 18.74 9.98 10.22
N GLY A 222 19.11 11.23 10.51
CA GLY A 222 20.27 11.52 11.35
C GLY A 222 21.62 11.04 10.77
N HIS A 223 21.73 11.02 9.44
CA HIS A 223 22.94 10.57 8.69
C HIS A 223 23.30 9.09 8.90
N GLY A 224 22.30 8.21 9.01
CA GLY A 224 22.51 6.77 9.14
C GLY A 224 23.16 6.36 10.47
N ARG A 225 22.91 7.12 11.54
CA ARG A 225 23.34 6.76 12.90
C ARG A 225 22.60 5.52 13.40
N VAL A 226 23.11 4.93 14.45
CA VAL A 226 22.55 3.70 15.05
C VAL A 226 21.08 3.84 15.43
N ASP A 227 20.63 5.04 15.82
CA ASP A 227 19.28 5.39 16.22
C ASP A 227 18.41 5.91 15.04
N ALA A 228 18.84 5.74 13.79
CA ALA A 228 18.17 6.27 12.60
C ALA A 228 16.70 5.80 12.50
N LEU A 229 16.43 4.50 12.67
CA LEU A 229 15.08 3.95 12.60
C LEU A 229 14.16 4.44 13.73
N GLU A 230 14.69 4.57 14.94
CA GLU A 230 13.94 5.14 16.07
C GLU A 230 13.63 6.63 15.84
N SER A 231 14.61 7.36 15.31
CA SER A 231 14.43 8.76 14.93
C SER A 231 13.41 8.90 13.81
N ALA A 232 13.43 8.03 12.80
CA ALA A 232 12.44 7.98 11.74
C ALA A 232 11.03 7.66 12.29
N ALA A 233 10.91 6.73 13.24
CA ALA A 233 9.65 6.42 13.91
C ALA A 233 9.08 7.64 14.66
N ARG A 234 9.92 8.40 15.38
CA ARG A 234 9.50 9.65 16.04
C ARG A 234 9.04 10.72 15.02
N VAL A 235 9.73 10.83 13.90
CA VAL A 235 9.34 11.77 12.82
C VAL A 235 8.00 11.34 12.20
N ALA A 236 7.83 10.07 11.88
CA ALA A 236 6.59 9.54 11.34
C ALA A 236 5.41 9.74 12.30
N ALA A 237 5.58 9.47 13.61
CA ALA A 237 4.57 9.72 14.64
C ALA A 237 4.18 11.20 14.71
N ARG A 238 5.13 12.12 14.61
CA ARG A 238 4.86 13.57 14.56
C ARG A 238 4.08 13.96 13.30
N TYR A 239 4.43 13.39 12.13
CA TYR A 239 3.69 13.62 10.89
C TYR A 239 2.28 13.05 10.95
N GLN A 240 2.08 11.91 11.60
CA GLN A 240 0.74 11.35 11.81
C GLN A 240 -0.14 12.23 12.70
N GLN A 241 0.45 13.08 13.54
CA GLN A 241 -0.27 14.05 14.37
C GLN A 241 -0.44 15.41 13.69
N ASP A 242 0.19 15.66 12.53
CA ASP A 242 0.00 16.90 11.77
C ASP A 242 -1.41 16.97 11.17
N PRO A 243 -2.24 17.95 11.52
CA PRO A 243 -3.63 18.05 11.05
C PRO A 243 -3.76 18.07 9.53
N ARG A 244 -2.75 18.62 8.81
CA ARG A 244 -2.73 18.65 7.34
C ARG A 244 -2.62 17.24 6.78
N LEU A 245 -1.74 16.39 7.34
CA LEU A 245 -1.57 15.02 6.88
C LEU A 245 -2.70 14.10 7.34
N GLN A 246 -3.27 14.32 8.51
CA GLN A 246 -4.44 13.57 8.98
C GLN A 246 -5.62 13.67 8.02
N ALA A 247 -5.78 14.82 7.36
CA ALA A 247 -6.81 15.03 6.34
C ALA A 247 -6.45 14.43 4.98
N LEU A 248 -5.20 14.00 4.73
CA LEU A 248 -4.68 13.63 3.42
C LEU A 248 -4.20 12.17 3.31
N CYS A 249 -3.87 11.53 4.43
CA CYS A 249 -3.43 10.14 4.44
C CYS A 249 -3.90 9.39 5.69
N GLN A 250 -4.12 8.09 5.55
CA GLN A 250 -4.61 7.23 6.65
C GLN A 250 -3.57 7.03 7.75
N THR A 251 -2.31 6.97 7.37
CA THR A 251 -1.18 6.72 8.28
C THR A 251 0.13 7.17 7.65
N VAL A 252 1.14 7.37 8.48
CA VAL A 252 2.53 7.64 8.06
C VAL A 252 3.43 6.56 8.64
N LEU A 253 4.08 5.79 7.77
CA LEU A 253 4.92 4.66 8.17
C LEU A 253 6.39 4.89 7.78
N PRO A 254 7.36 4.73 8.70
CA PRO A 254 8.78 4.81 8.35
C PRO A 254 9.21 3.49 7.69
N VAL A 255 9.91 3.57 6.55
CA VAL A 255 10.42 2.42 5.82
C VAL A 255 11.85 2.65 5.34
N ALA A 256 12.74 1.74 5.67
CA ALA A 256 14.08 1.63 5.15
C ALA A 256 14.09 0.69 3.92
N GLY A 257 13.70 1.23 2.76
CA GLY A 257 13.51 0.44 1.53
C GLY A 257 14.78 -0.30 1.09
N LEU A 258 15.95 0.36 1.17
CA LEU A 258 17.23 -0.26 0.83
C LEU A 258 17.53 -1.45 1.74
N LEU A 259 17.35 -1.27 3.05
CA LEU A 259 17.55 -2.35 4.04
C LEU A 259 16.60 -3.52 3.78
N ALA A 260 15.34 -3.25 3.44
CA ALA A 260 14.34 -4.27 3.13
C ALA A 260 14.69 -5.05 1.85
N ALA A 261 15.07 -4.36 0.78
CA ALA A 261 15.48 -4.98 -0.49
C ALA A 261 16.73 -5.84 -0.31
N THR A 262 17.73 -5.31 0.39
CA THR A 262 18.96 -6.03 0.71
C THR A 262 18.69 -7.28 1.56
N ALA A 263 17.82 -7.18 2.56
CA ALA A 263 17.45 -8.32 3.39
C ALA A 263 16.77 -9.43 2.58
N ALA A 264 15.91 -9.10 1.62
CA ALA A 264 15.21 -10.07 0.77
C ALA A 264 16.16 -10.82 -0.19
N THR A 265 17.26 -10.18 -0.59
CA THR A 265 18.21 -10.69 -1.59
C THR A 265 19.61 -10.95 -1.01
N LEU A 266 19.72 -11.10 0.31
CA LEU A 266 21.00 -11.30 1.02
C LEU A 266 21.69 -12.61 0.58
N ARG A 267 22.95 -12.49 0.18
CA ARG A 267 23.77 -13.62 -0.29
C ARG A 267 24.74 -14.11 0.78
N GLU A 268 25.10 -15.37 0.70
CA GLU A 268 26.01 -16.01 1.64
C GLU A 268 27.42 -15.41 1.62
N ASP A 269 27.89 -14.96 0.46
CA ASP A 269 29.18 -14.30 0.31
C ASP A 269 29.20 -12.89 0.93
N GLU A 270 28.06 -12.20 0.93
CA GLU A 270 27.89 -10.91 1.63
C GLU A 270 27.89 -11.11 3.15
N PHE A 271 27.18 -12.14 3.64
CA PHE A 271 27.18 -12.48 5.07
C PHE A 271 28.58 -12.80 5.56
N ARG A 272 29.38 -13.59 4.80
CA ARG A 272 30.78 -13.88 5.12
C ARG A 272 31.65 -12.61 5.20
N ALA A 273 31.47 -11.70 4.26
CA ALA A 273 32.20 -10.42 4.29
C ALA A 273 31.80 -9.56 5.50
N ILE A 274 30.50 -9.51 5.86
CA ILE A 274 30.01 -8.83 7.07
C ILE A 274 30.57 -9.50 8.34
N THR A 275 30.66 -10.82 8.39
CA THR A 275 31.25 -11.56 9.50
C THR A 275 32.75 -11.22 9.65
N THR A 276 33.46 -11.04 8.56
CA THR A 276 34.87 -10.58 8.58
C THR A 276 34.97 -9.14 9.10
N LEU A 277 34.08 -8.24 8.64
CA LEU A 277 33.98 -6.87 9.16
C LEU A 277 33.67 -6.85 10.67
N ALA A 278 32.87 -7.79 11.15
CA ALA A 278 32.48 -7.91 12.55
C ALA A 278 33.64 -8.35 13.49
N GLN A 279 34.77 -8.81 12.94
CA GLN A 279 35.99 -9.11 13.70
C GLN A 279 36.79 -7.85 14.05
N ALA A 280 36.56 -6.74 13.33
CA ALA A 280 37.21 -5.47 13.63
C ALA A 280 36.68 -4.86 14.95
N SER A 281 37.53 -4.07 15.59
CA SER A 281 37.11 -3.33 16.78
C SER A 281 36.05 -2.27 16.45
N GLU A 282 35.17 -1.97 17.40
CA GLU A 282 34.14 -0.93 17.22
C GLU A 282 34.76 0.43 16.82
N ALA A 283 35.88 0.81 17.44
CA ALA A 283 36.59 2.05 17.12
C ALA A 283 37.16 2.09 15.70
N GLU A 284 37.61 0.95 15.16
CA GLU A 284 38.13 0.84 13.81
C GLU A 284 36.98 0.91 12.79
N LEU A 285 35.90 0.19 13.05
CA LEU A 285 34.71 0.18 12.20
C LEU A 285 34.06 1.59 12.15
N GLU A 286 33.92 2.27 13.28
CA GLU A 286 33.42 3.64 13.31
C GLU A 286 34.29 4.61 12.50
N ARG A 287 35.62 4.48 12.61
CA ARG A 287 36.54 5.29 11.77
C ARG A 287 36.37 5.04 10.27
N LEU A 288 36.18 3.79 9.87
CA LEU A 288 35.99 3.41 8.47
C LEU A 288 34.64 3.89 7.95
N LEU A 289 33.58 3.75 8.73
CA LEU A 289 32.22 4.13 8.34
C LEU A 289 31.91 5.64 8.47
N ILE A 290 32.93 6.50 8.68
CA ILE A 290 32.73 7.97 8.68
C ILE A 290 32.39 8.46 7.26
N THR A 291 33.10 7.96 6.23
CA THR A 291 32.88 8.36 4.83
C THR A 291 33.01 7.17 3.89
N ALA A 292 32.33 7.24 2.74
CA ALA A 292 32.44 6.23 1.68
C ALA A 292 33.88 6.04 1.22
N ALA A 293 34.62 7.14 1.01
CA ALA A 293 36.01 7.10 0.56
C ALA A 293 36.93 6.36 1.53
N ARG A 294 36.73 6.50 2.84
CA ARG A 294 37.48 5.71 3.85
C ARG A 294 37.10 4.25 3.84
N PHE A 295 35.80 3.96 3.78
CA PHE A 295 35.32 2.57 3.81
C PHE A 295 35.73 1.79 2.56
N THR A 296 35.76 2.43 1.39
CA THR A 296 36.14 1.79 0.11
C THR A 296 37.62 1.96 -0.24
N GLY A 297 38.39 2.72 0.54
CA GLY A 297 39.80 2.96 0.33
C GLY A 297 40.69 1.75 0.61
N ALA A 298 41.89 1.74 0.04
CA ALA A 298 42.85 0.65 0.21
C ALA A 298 43.53 0.61 1.60
N GLU A 299 43.48 1.70 2.34
CA GLU A 299 44.14 1.88 3.64
C GLU A 299 43.33 1.26 4.79
N SER A 300 43.16 -0.05 4.82
CA SER A 300 42.46 -0.75 5.90
C SER A 300 43.06 -2.15 6.07
N ASP A 301 43.34 -2.52 7.34
CA ASP A 301 43.83 -3.85 7.71
C ASP A 301 42.74 -4.93 7.73
N ILE A 302 41.48 -4.57 7.42
CA ILE A 302 40.37 -5.53 7.40
C ILE A 302 40.48 -6.43 6.14
N ALA A 303 40.37 -7.73 6.34
CA ALA A 303 40.50 -8.77 5.30
C ALA A 303 39.25 -8.83 4.37
N VAL A 304 38.73 -7.68 3.95
CA VAL A 304 37.70 -7.51 2.92
C VAL A 304 38.21 -6.51 1.89
N ASP A 305 38.30 -6.94 0.64
CA ASP A 305 38.85 -6.08 -0.41
C ASP A 305 38.02 -4.82 -0.67
N PRO A 306 38.64 -3.74 -1.18
CA PRO A 306 37.95 -2.47 -1.40
C PRO A 306 36.73 -2.54 -2.33
N ALA A 307 36.81 -3.36 -3.40
CA ALA A 307 35.69 -3.52 -4.34
C ALA A 307 34.50 -4.20 -3.65
N ARG A 308 34.77 -5.21 -2.80
CA ARG A 308 33.75 -5.86 -2.01
C ARG A 308 33.12 -4.93 -0.96
N ARG A 309 33.93 -4.09 -0.32
CA ARG A 309 33.42 -3.05 0.59
C ARG A 309 32.54 -2.03 -0.11
N ALA A 310 32.93 -1.62 -1.34
CA ALA A 310 32.10 -0.75 -2.16
C ALA A 310 30.74 -1.39 -2.49
N ALA A 311 30.73 -2.64 -2.95
CA ALA A 311 29.50 -3.38 -3.23
C ALA A 311 28.60 -3.54 -1.99
N LEU A 312 29.18 -3.81 -0.82
CA LEU A 312 28.44 -3.86 0.45
C LEU A 312 27.84 -2.49 0.81
N LEU A 313 28.60 -1.39 0.63
CA LEU A 313 28.11 -0.05 0.93
C LEU A 313 26.93 0.33 0.04
N ASP A 314 26.99 0.02 -1.26
CA ASP A 314 25.91 0.29 -2.21
C ASP A 314 24.63 -0.47 -1.85
N ARG A 315 24.76 -1.72 -1.41
CA ARG A 315 23.60 -2.56 -1.08
C ARG A 315 23.03 -2.29 0.31
N PHE A 316 23.87 -2.11 1.32
CA PHE A 316 23.42 -1.99 2.72
C PHE A 316 23.30 -0.54 3.19
N GLY A 317 23.97 0.40 2.54
CA GLY A 317 24.17 1.74 3.08
C GLY A 317 24.99 1.74 4.37
N PHE A 318 25.28 2.90 4.91
CA PHE A 318 26.02 3.02 6.18
C PHE A 318 25.27 2.43 7.37
N PHE A 319 23.98 2.72 7.46
CA PHE A 319 23.14 2.21 8.55
C PHE A 319 23.04 0.68 8.52
N GLY A 320 22.72 0.11 7.35
CA GLY A 320 22.60 -1.34 7.19
C GLY A 320 23.88 -2.08 7.49
N LEU A 321 25.05 -1.53 7.11
CA LEU A 321 26.34 -2.09 7.47
C LEU A 321 26.59 -2.07 8.98
N ARG A 322 26.39 -0.92 9.64
CA ARG A 322 26.54 -0.81 11.10
C ARG A 322 25.61 -1.78 11.82
N LEU A 323 24.35 -1.84 11.41
CA LEU A 323 23.37 -2.74 12.01
C LEU A 323 23.76 -4.21 11.81
N SER A 324 24.13 -4.59 10.57
CA SER A 324 24.51 -5.97 10.25
C SER A 324 25.73 -6.43 11.04
N VAL A 325 26.79 -5.62 11.10
CA VAL A 325 27.98 -5.91 11.89
C VAL A 325 27.65 -6.08 13.37
N ARG A 326 26.87 -5.17 13.94
CA ARG A 326 26.45 -5.22 15.35
C ARG A 326 25.61 -6.46 15.67
N LEU A 327 24.70 -6.87 14.76
CA LEU A 327 23.91 -8.09 14.91
C LEU A 327 24.77 -9.36 14.92
N VAL A 328 25.81 -9.39 14.09
CA VAL A 328 26.80 -10.50 14.05
C VAL A 328 27.67 -10.48 15.31
N GLN A 329 28.23 -9.33 15.70
CA GLN A 329 29.06 -9.18 16.90
C GLN A 329 28.32 -9.60 18.19
N ASN A 330 27.04 -9.28 18.30
CA ASN A 330 26.20 -9.63 19.44
C ASN A 330 25.69 -11.09 19.38
N GLY A 331 26.05 -11.89 18.37
CA GLY A 331 25.61 -13.27 18.22
C GLY A 331 24.12 -13.44 17.87
N VAL A 332 23.41 -12.35 17.53
CA VAL A 332 21.99 -12.37 17.14
C VAL A 332 21.84 -12.97 15.73
N ALA A 333 22.77 -12.66 14.83
CA ALA A 333 22.78 -13.15 13.47
C ALA A 333 24.00 -14.05 13.21
N THR A 334 23.83 -15.35 13.35
CA THR A 334 24.89 -16.36 13.17
C THR A 334 24.88 -16.99 11.77
N THR A 335 23.89 -16.69 10.94
CA THR A 335 23.74 -17.16 9.56
C THR A 335 23.19 -16.06 8.66
N ALA A 336 23.37 -16.16 7.34
CA ALA A 336 22.78 -15.24 6.38
C ALA A 336 21.26 -15.17 6.54
N ALA A 337 20.58 -16.31 6.72
CA ALA A 337 19.13 -16.35 6.94
C ALA A 337 18.70 -15.66 8.25
N ALA A 338 19.49 -15.76 9.32
CA ALA A 338 19.22 -15.04 10.57
C ALA A 338 19.40 -13.53 10.36
N LEU A 339 20.46 -13.09 9.69
CA LEU A 339 20.69 -11.69 9.38
C LEU A 339 19.57 -11.13 8.50
N SER A 340 19.16 -11.83 7.44
CA SER A 340 18.04 -11.45 6.58
C SER A 340 16.75 -11.22 7.37
N ARG A 341 16.38 -12.14 8.27
CA ARG A 341 15.19 -11.98 9.13
C ARG A 341 15.27 -10.75 10.03
N GLU A 342 16.41 -10.52 10.68
CA GLU A 342 16.63 -9.40 11.58
C GLU A 342 16.58 -8.05 10.87
N LEU A 343 17.18 -7.96 9.67
CA LEU A 343 17.10 -6.76 8.84
C LEU A 343 15.67 -6.52 8.33
N SER A 344 14.99 -7.56 7.86
CA SER A 344 13.59 -7.48 7.40
C SER A 344 12.65 -7.01 8.50
N ALA A 345 12.80 -7.55 9.72
CA ALA A 345 11.96 -7.19 10.86
C ALA A 345 12.10 -5.70 11.23
N ARG A 346 13.29 -5.11 11.03
CA ARG A 346 13.57 -3.69 11.37
C ARG A 346 13.31 -2.71 10.24
N ALA A 347 13.22 -3.19 9.01
CA ALA A 347 13.10 -2.33 7.82
C ALA A 347 11.76 -1.57 7.70
N GLY A 348 10.77 -1.85 8.56
CA GLY A 348 9.44 -1.23 8.52
C GLY A 348 8.52 -1.78 7.43
N LEU A 349 8.94 -2.82 6.69
CA LEU A 349 8.16 -3.40 5.61
C LEU A 349 6.96 -4.23 6.11
N GLY A 350 7.09 -4.88 7.29
CA GLY A 350 6.00 -5.62 7.94
C GLY A 350 4.78 -4.74 8.20
N PRO A 351 4.90 -3.66 8.98
CA PRO A 351 3.81 -2.69 9.20
C PRO A 351 3.22 -2.11 7.91
N LEU A 352 4.05 -1.87 6.88
CA LEU A 352 3.54 -1.40 5.59
C LEU A 352 2.69 -2.48 4.89
N ARG A 353 3.14 -3.74 4.86
CA ARG A 353 2.36 -4.86 4.29
C ARG A 353 1.05 -5.08 5.03
N GLU A 354 1.05 -4.98 6.35
CA GLU A 354 -0.16 -5.06 7.17
C GLU A 354 -1.12 -3.91 6.83
N ALA A 355 -0.62 -2.68 6.71
CA ALA A 355 -1.43 -1.53 6.32
C ALA A 355 -2.00 -1.69 4.90
N LEU A 356 -1.21 -2.17 3.93
CA LEU A 356 -1.67 -2.43 2.56
C LEU A 356 -2.75 -3.51 2.53
N THR A 357 -2.59 -4.57 3.31
CA THR A 357 -3.60 -5.63 3.40
C THR A 357 -4.86 -5.13 4.07
N GLY A 358 -4.78 -4.63 5.29
CA GLY A 358 -5.95 -4.29 6.10
C GLY A 358 -6.68 -3.01 5.64
N ARG A 359 -5.96 -2.04 5.05
CA ARG A 359 -6.54 -0.75 4.64
C ARG A 359 -6.89 -0.69 3.16
N PHE A 360 -6.19 -1.44 2.30
CA PHE A 360 -6.45 -1.44 0.86
C PHE A 360 -7.03 -2.77 0.38
N ALA A 361 -6.31 -3.88 0.51
CA ALA A 361 -6.75 -5.15 -0.07
C ALA A 361 -8.05 -5.68 0.54
N ASP A 362 -8.24 -5.54 1.87
CA ASP A 362 -9.48 -5.95 2.54
C ASP A 362 -10.66 -4.98 2.30
N ARG A 363 -10.38 -3.79 1.76
CA ARG A 363 -11.36 -2.79 1.34
C ARG A 363 -11.40 -2.59 -0.18
N ALA A 364 -10.83 -3.51 -0.94
CA ALA A 364 -10.72 -3.40 -2.39
C ALA A 364 -12.06 -3.10 -3.06
N ASP A 365 -13.14 -3.75 -2.61
CA ASP A 365 -14.47 -3.57 -3.16
C ASP A 365 -15.00 -2.15 -2.98
N VAL A 366 -14.76 -1.56 -1.81
CA VAL A 366 -15.18 -0.17 -1.52
C VAL A 366 -14.36 0.83 -2.33
N LEU A 367 -13.03 0.60 -2.44
CA LEU A 367 -12.14 1.47 -3.22
C LEU A 367 -12.46 1.40 -4.71
N LYS A 368 -12.69 0.21 -5.28
CA LYS A 368 -13.09 0.02 -6.68
C LYS A 368 -14.47 0.61 -6.96
N ALA A 369 -15.44 0.39 -6.06
CA ALA A 369 -16.77 0.98 -6.17
C ALA A 369 -16.69 2.51 -6.20
N ARG A 370 -15.88 3.11 -5.32
CA ARG A 370 -15.65 4.55 -5.30
C ARG A 370 -15.05 5.04 -6.62
N SER A 371 -13.98 4.41 -7.10
CA SER A 371 -13.34 4.78 -8.37
C SER A 371 -14.30 4.72 -9.54
N ALA A 372 -15.14 3.68 -9.61
CA ALA A 372 -16.15 3.55 -10.67
C ALA A 372 -17.28 4.60 -10.55
N LEU A 373 -17.71 4.94 -9.33
CA LEU A 373 -18.69 6.00 -9.09
C LEU A 373 -18.18 7.36 -9.52
N LEU A 374 -16.92 7.70 -9.21
CA LEU A 374 -16.27 8.93 -9.67
C LEU A 374 -16.21 8.99 -11.20
N ALA A 375 -15.89 7.86 -11.85
CA ALA A 375 -15.90 7.75 -13.31
C ALA A 375 -17.29 8.03 -13.90
N VAL A 376 -18.34 7.45 -13.31
CA VAL A 376 -19.72 7.71 -13.74
C VAL A 376 -20.09 9.16 -13.54
N ASP A 377 -19.78 9.76 -12.38
CA ASP A 377 -20.11 11.16 -12.11
C ASP A 377 -19.42 12.11 -13.11
N ALA A 378 -18.16 11.91 -13.42
CA ALA A 378 -17.43 12.66 -14.42
C ALA A 378 -18.10 12.55 -15.81
N VAL A 379 -18.52 11.35 -16.22
CA VAL A 379 -19.27 11.13 -17.47
C VAL A 379 -20.61 11.90 -17.46
N LEU A 380 -21.36 11.85 -16.35
CA LEU A 380 -22.64 12.55 -16.22
C LEU A 380 -22.49 14.07 -16.25
N GLN A 381 -21.36 14.59 -15.78
CA GLN A 381 -21.05 16.03 -15.81
C GLN A 381 -20.61 16.47 -17.21
N ARG A 382 -19.74 15.69 -17.87
CA ARG A 382 -19.12 16.06 -19.12
C ARG A 382 -20.04 15.88 -20.34
N TRP A 383 -20.90 14.87 -20.33
CA TRP A 383 -21.82 14.56 -21.43
C TRP A 383 -23.27 14.44 -20.96
N PRO A 384 -23.92 15.55 -20.59
CA PRO A 384 -25.31 15.53 -20.13
C PRO A 384 -26.26 15.09 -21.26
N VAL A 385 -27.10 14.09 -20.99
CA VAL A 385 -28.15 13.57 -21.88
C VAL A 385 -29.50 13.55 -21.15
N PRO A 386 -30.66 13.40 -21.81
CA PRO A 386 -31.97 13.41 -21.15
C PRO A 386 -32.09 12.42 -19.99
N ALA A 387 -31.42 11.26 -20.06
CA ALA A 387 -31.42 10.24 -19.00
C ALA A 387 -30.46 10.53 -17.85
N THR A 388 -29.64 11.58 -17.92
CA THR A 388 -28.64 11.93 -16.88
C THR A 388 -29.27 12.08 -15.49
N ALA A 389 -30.46 12.67 -15.40
CA ALA A 389 -31.17 12.87 -14.13
C ALA A 389 -31.49 11.54 -13.42
N SER A 390 -31.91 10.52 -14.17
CA SER A 390 -32.19 9.19 -13.63
C SER A 390 -30.93 8.47 -13.14
N LEU A 391 -29.85 8.55 -13.93
CA LEU A 391 -28.55 7.97 -13.54
C LEU A 391 -27.96 8.70 -12.32
N ARG A 392 -28.10 10.03 -12.24
CA ARG A 392 -27.65 10.81 -11.08
C ARG A 392 -28.44 10.46 -9.82
N HIS A 393 -29.74 10.31 -9.90
CA HIS A 393 -30.56 9.87 -8.77
C HIS A 393 -30.11 8.50 -8.26
N GLU A 394 -29.78 7.58 -9.16
CA GLU A 394 -29.27 6.28 -8.77
C GLU A 394 -27.86 6.34 -8.17
N TYR A 395 -26.95 7.13 -8.76
CA TYR A 395 -25.64 7.44 -8.18
C TYR A 395 -25.76 7.95 -6.75
N GLU A 396 -26.63 8.96 -6.53
CA GLU A 396 -26.90 9.54 -5.21
C GLU A 396 -27.46 8.48 -4.24
N ARG A 397 -28.39 7.64 -4.69
CA ARG A 397 -28.97 6.57 -3.89
C ARG A 397 -27.91 5.54 -3.44
N ILE A 398 -27.00 5.16 -4.31
CA ILE A 398 -25.90 4.24 -3.99
C ILE A 398 -24.96 4.93 -2.99
N THR A 399 -24.51 6.13 -3.29
CA THR A 399 -23.55 6.89 -2.46
C THR A 399 -24.09 7.19 -1.05
N ALA A 400 -25.39 7.53 -0.94
CA ALA A 400 -26.03 7.80 0.33
C ALA A 400 -26.43 6.53 1.11
N GLY A 401 -26.75 5.44 0.39
CA GLY A 401 -27.29 4.22 0.99
C GLY A 401 -26.25 3.18 1.40
N ALA A 402 -25.05 3.20 0.82
CA ALA A 402 -24.01 2.25 1.14
C ALA A 402 -23.41 2.52 2.53
N HIS A 403 -23.53 1.51 3.40
CA HIS A 403 -23.04 1.61 4.78
C HIS A 403 -21.53 1.79 4.83
N GLU A 404 -20.81 1.13 3.95
CA GLU A 404 -19.36 1.20 3.82
C GLU A 404 -18.85 2.64 3.62
N PHE A 405 -19.58 3.46 2.86
CA PHE A 405 -19.24 4.87 2.71
C PHE A 405 -19.60 5.70 3.98
N ALA A 406 -20.63 5.29 4.74
CA ALA A 406 -20.93 5.91 6.02
C ALA A 406 -19.84 5.61 7.06
N GLU A 407 -19.32 4.38 7.11
CA GLU A 407 -18.16 4.01 7.94
C GLU A 407 -16.94 4.87 7.63
N ILE A 408 -16.64 5.06 6.34
CA ILE A 408 -15.50 5.87 5.88
C ILE A 408 -15.66 7.33 6.30
N ARG A 409 -16.83 7.93 6.01
CA ARG A 409 -17.11 9.33 6.43
C ARG A 409 -16.97 9.51 7.94
N LEU A 410 -17.41 8.52 8.71
CA LEU A 410 -17.30 8.57 10.17
C LEU A 410 -15.83 8.45 10.64
N LEU A 411 -15.02 7.57 10.00
CA LEU A 411 -13.58 7.49 10.25
C LEU A 411 -12.88 8.84 10.06
N ASP A 412 -13.24 9.57 9.00
CA ASP A 412 -12.66 10.88 8.72
C ASP A 412 -13.12 11.95 9.72
N THR A 413 -14.38 11.90 10.10
CA THR A 413 -14.92 12.79 11.15
C THR A 413 -14.21 12.57 12.49
N LEU A 414 -13.89 11.31 12.83
CA LEU A 414 -13.12 10.95 14.02
C LEU A 414 -11.67 11.47 13.94
N ARG A 415 -11.01 11.33 12.79
CA ARG A 415 -9.63 11.85 12.58
C ARG A 415 -9.58 13.37 12.66
N ALA A 416 -10.57 14.06 12.11
CA ALA A 416 -10.69 15.51 12.21
C ALA A 416 -10.99 16.02 13.64
N GLY A 417 -11.24 15.12 14.58
CA GLY A 417 -11.56 15.48 15.96
C GLY A 417 -12.89 16.19 16.13
N ALA A 418 -13.77 16.13 15.12
CA ALA A 418 -15.03 16.88 15.07
C ALA A 418 -16.13 16.33 16.00
N LEU A 419 -15.92 15.14 16.59
CA LEU A 419 -16.90 14.50 17.48
C LEU A 419 -16.56 14.66 18.95
N MET A 420 -17.55 15.02 19.74
CA MET A 420 -17.46 15.12 21.21
C MET A 420 -17.57 13.73 21.85
N LEU A 421 -16.54 12.93 21.66
CA LEU A 421 -16.34 11.62 22.26
C LEU A 421 -15.14 11.66 23.21
N THR A 422 -15.14 10.82 24.24
CA THR A 422 -13.96 10.60 25.07
C THR A 422 -12.84 9.96 24.25
N ASP A 423 -11.60 10.05 24.67
CA ASP A 423 -10.46 9.46 23.94
C ASP A 423 -10.58 7.94 23.83
N LEU A 424 -11.15 7.29 24.84
CA LEU A 424 -11.44 5.85 24.82
C LEU A 424 -12.50 5.52 23.77
N GLU A 425 -13.62 6.27 23.74
CA GLU A 425 -14.68 6.11 22.72
C GLU A 425 -14.17 6.39 21.31
N LYS A 426 -13.30 7.40 21.11
CA LYS A 426 -12.66 7.66 19.81
C LYS A 426 -11.82 6.49 19.34
N THR A 427 -10.96 5.96 20.21
CA THR A 427 -10.11 4.81 19.92
C THR A 427 -10.95 3.59 19.56
N ASP A 428 -11.98 3.32 20.35
CA ASP A 428 -12.88 2.18 20.12
C ASP A 428 -13.69 2.33 18.83
N ALA A 429 -14.28 3.49 18.59
CA ALA A 429 -15.00 3.80 17.35
C ALA A 429 -14.09 3.66 16.12
N TYR A 430 -12.88 4.21 16.18
CA TYR A 430 -11.89 4.13 15.11
C TYR A 430 -11.55 2.67 14.75
N ARG A 431 -11.31 1.85 15.78
CA ARG A 431 -11.03 0.43 15.65
C ARG A 431 -12.23 -0.35 15.08
N VAL A 432 -13.44 -0.15 15.65
CA VAL A 432 -14.67 -0.82 15.21
C VAL A 432 -14.99 -0.52 13.74
N LEU A 433 -14.74 0.70 13.27
CA LEU A 433 -14.85 1.08 11.87
C LEU A 433 -13.72 0.52 10.98
N GLY A 434 -12.80 -0.23 11.55
CA GLY A 434 -11.67 -0.81 10.82
C GLY A 434 -10.57 0.20 10.48
N GLY A 435 -10.40 1.25 11.29
CA GLY A 435 -9.31 2.20 11.14
C GLY A 435 -7.92 1.57 11.33
N ASP A 436 -7.83 0.53 12.16
CA ASP A 436 -6.61 -0.27 12.38
C ASP A 436 -6.51 -1.49 11.46
N GLY A 437 -7.57 -1.82 10.74
CA GLY A 437 -7.66 -2.96 9.81
C GLY A 437 -9.10 -3.47 9.68
N ALA A 438 -9.42 -4.06 8.53
CA ALA A 438 -10.79 -4.51 8.22
C ALA A 438 -11.14 -5.88 8.83
N ALA A 439 -10.15 -6.66 9.28
CA ALA A 439 -10.39 -7.99 9.85
C ALA A 439 -11.29 -7.92 11.10
N PRO A 440 -12.33 -8.77 11.24
CA PRO A 440 -13.24 -8.75 12.38
C PRO A 440 -12.55 -8.84 13.73
N ALA A 441 -11.51 -9.66 13.86
CA ALA A 441 -10.73 -9.77 15.09
C ALA A 441 -10.05 -8.47 15.47
N THR A 442 -9.47 -7.75 14.50
CA THR A 442 -8.88 -6.42 14.70
C THR A 442 -9.94 -5.40 15.09
N ARG A 443 -11.09 -5.39 14.39
CA ARG A 443 -12.21 -4.47 14.68
C ARG A 443 -12.80 -4.69 16.07
N LEU A 444 -12.75 -5.90 16.58
CA LEU A 444 -13.29 -6.28 17.90
C LEU A 444 -12.23 -6.34 19.02
N ALA A 445 -10.95 -6.08 18.72
CA ALA A 445 -9.81 -6.19 19.64
C ALA A 445 -9.72 -7.57 20.33
N VAL A 446 -9.90 -8.63 19.57
CA VAL A 446 -9.72 -10.01 20.02
C VAL A 446 -8.53 -10.66 19.29
N ASP A 447 -8.08 -11.81 19.79
CA ASP A 447 -6.98 -12.54 19.15
C ASP A 447 -7.36 -12.92 17.69
N PRO A 448 -6.44 -12.81 16.72
CA PRO A 448 -6.69 -13.22 15.33
C PRO A 448 -7.11 -14.69 15.18
N HIS A 449 -6.82 -15.54 16.17
CA HIS A 449 -7.21 -16.95 16.20
C HIS A 449 -8.46 -17.23 17.05
N SER A 450 -9.16 -16.18 17.52
CA SER A 450 -10.40 -16.33 18.29
C SER A 450 -11.46 -17.13 17.53
N SER A 451 -12.21 -17.92 18.28
CA SER A 451 -13.33 -18.71 17.75
C SER A 451 -14.48 -17.81 17.25
N PRO A 452 -15.35 -18.32 16.36
CA PRO A 452 -16.54 -17.60 15.93
C PRO A 452 -17.45 -17.13 17.08
N ASP A 453 -17.55 -17.92 18.15
CA ASP A 453 -18.35 -17.59 19.33
C ASP A 453 -17.73 -16.45 20.15
N GLU A 454 -16.41 -16.40 20.26
CA GLU A 454 -15.68 -15.29 20.91
C GLU A 454 -15.83 -14.00 20.11
N LEU A 455 -15.67 -14.06 18.77
CA LEU A 455 -15.91 -12.94 17.88
C LEU A 455 -17.35 -12.42 18.00
N ARG A 456 -18.32 -13.31 17.99
CA ARG A 456 -19.73 -12.97 18.15
C ARG A 456 -20.01 -12.30 19.51
N SER A 457 -19.46 -12.86 20.57
CA SER A 457 -19.63 -12.31 21.93
C SER A 457 -19.04 -10.90 22.03
N ALA A 458 -17.86 -10.66 21.46
CA ALA A 458 -17.23 -9.35 21.41
C ALA A 458 -18.05 -8.37 20.54
N ALA A 459 -18.59 -8.80 19.40
CA ALA A 459 -19.44 -7.99 18.54
C ALA A 459 -20.75 -7.58 19.25
N ILE A 460 -21.38 -8.49 20.00
CA ILE A 460 -22.58 -8.20 20.80
C ILE A 460 -22.25 -7.20 21.91
N ALA A 461 -21.12 -7.32 22.57
CA ALA A 461 -20.68 -6.38 23.60
C ALA A 461 -20.47 -4.98 23.04
N ALA A 462 -19.79 -4.85 21.88
CA ALA A 462 -19.61 -3.59 21.16
C ALA A 462 -20.94 -2.99 20.70
N LEU A 463 -21.84 -3.84 20.16
CA LEU A 463 -23.20 -3.43 19.78
C LEU A 463 -23.95 -2.79 20.95
N ALA A 464 -24.00 -3.48 22.09
CA ALA A 464 -24.68 -2.98 23.29
C ALA A 464 -24.06 -1.66 23.81
N GLN A 465 -22.75 -1.48 23.68
CA GLN A 465 -22.06 -0.25 24.04
C GLN A 465 -22.54 0.93 23.17
N TRP A 466 -22.51 0.77 21.85
CA TRP A 466 -22.87 1.84 20.92
C TRP A 466 -24.38 2.11 20.86
N GLN A 467 -25.24 1.12 21.12
CA GLN A 467 -26.69 1.33 21.33
C GLN A 467 -26.94 2.23 22.54
N ARG A 468 -26.34 1.94 23.70
CA ARG A 468 -26.44 2.82 24.88
C ARG A 468 -25.97 4.24 24.58
N ARG A 469 -24.89 4.39 23.77
CA ARG A 469 -24.37 5.71 23.40
C ARG A 469 -25.30 6.46 22.45
N ALA A 470 -25.94 5.76 21.51
CA ALA A 470 -26.92 6.33 20.59
C ALA A 470 -28.17 6.85 21.32
N GLU A 471 -28.58 6.18 22.38
CA GLU A 471 -29.79 6.49 23.15
C GLU A 471 -29.52 7.43 24.33
N HIS A 472 -28.24 7.71 24.65
CA HIS A 472 -27.89 8.47 25.83
C HIS A 472 -28.41 9.92 25.75
N PRO A 473 -29.13 10.43 26.78
CA PRO A 473 -29.74 11.75 26.74
C PRO A 473 -28.76 12.91 26.49
N SER A 474 -27.51 12.79 26.98
CA SER A 474 -26.50 13.84 26.80
C SER A 474 -25.74 13.73 25.46
N SER A 475 -26.07 12.77 24.60
CA SER A 475 -25.47 12.68 23.27
C SER A 475 -25.95 13.83 22.39
N THR A 476 -25.01 14.55 21.78
CA THR A 476 -25.35 15.53 20.74
C THR A 476 -25.93 14.82 19.52
N ARG A 477 -26.53 15.58 18.60
CA ARG A 477 -27.05 15.03 17.35
C ARG A 477 -25.95 14.25 16.57
N ASP A 478 -24.78 14.86 16.41
CA ASP A 478 -23.68 14.29 15.64
C ASP A 478 -23.15 13.00 16.29
N VAL A 479 -23.04 12.96 17.63
CA VAL A 479 -22.66 11.75 18.37
C VAL A 479 -23.70 10.64 18.23
N ARG A 480 -25.00 10.99 18.22
CA ARG A 480 -26.06 9.98 17.99
C ARG A 480 -26.04 9.42 16.58
N GLU A 481 -25.81 10.26 15.57
CA GLU A 481 -25.67 9.81 14.17
C GLU A 481 -24.45 8.91 14.02
N ALA A 482 -23.30 9.30 14.59
CA ALA A 482 -22.09 8.48 14.60
C ALA A 482 -22.31 7.12 15.31
N ALA A 483 -22.95 7.12 16.47
CA ALA A 483 -23.25 5.90 17.21
C ALA A 483 -24.20 4.97 16.44
N ARG A 484 -25.15 5.49 15.65
CA ARG A 484 -26.01 4.67 14.79
C ARG A 484 -25.23 3.98 13.66
N VAL A 485 -24.25 4.65 13.06
CA VAL A 485 -23.36 4.03 12.09
C VAL A 485 -22.60 2.89 12.76
N LEU A 486 -22.03 3.11 13.96
CA LEU A 486 -21.31 2.09 14.72
C LEU A 486 -22.20 0.91 15.14
N VAL A 487 -23.45 1.17 15.51
CA VAL A 487 -24.45 0.12 15.79
C VAL A 487 -24.63 -0.78 14.57
N ARG A 488 -24.88 -0.21 13.40
CA ARG A 488 -25.05 -0.99 12.17
C ARG A 488 -23.79 -1.78 11.81
N THR A 489 -22.61 -1.18 11.95
CA THR A 489 -21.33 -1.86 11.82
C THR A 489 -21.21 -3.07 12.74
N CYS A 490 -21.59 -2.91 14.01
CA CYS A 490 -21.55 -4.03 14.97
C CYS A 490 -22.59 -5.11 14.62
N GLU A 491 -23.78 -4.74 14.14
CA GLU A 491 -24.79 -5.71 13.66
C GLU A 491 -24.25 -6.56 12.50
N GLU A 492 -23.58 -5.94 11.54
CA GLU A 492 -22.92 -6.65 10.42
C GLU A 492 -21.81 -7.58 10.92
N LEU A 493 -21.01 -7.17 11.91
CA LEU A 493 -20.01 -8.04 12.55
C LEU A 493 -20.64 -9.23 13.28
N VAL A 494 -21.78 -9.05 13.96
CA VAL A 494 -22.52 -10.14 14.60
C VAL A 494 -23.05 -11.15 13.56
N LEU A 495 -23.62 -10.65 12.45
CA LEU A 495 -24.12 -11.48 11.35
C LEU A 495 -22.99 -12.22 10.64
N GLY A 496 -21.87 -11.52 10.37
CA GLY A 496 -20.68 -12.11 9.78
C GLY A 496 -20.11 -13.25 10.63
N ALA A 497 -20.06 -13.10 11.95
CA ALA A 497 -19.61 -14.16 12.86
C ALA A 497 -20.51 -15.41 12.83
N GLN A 498 -21.79 -15.29 12.47
CA GLN A 498 -22.70 -16.43 12.32
C GLN A 498 -22.44 -17.27 11.06
N SER A 499 -21.88 -16.64 10.02
CA SER A 499 -21.62 -17.28 8.72
C SER A 499 -20.35 -18.12 8.71
N TYR A 500 -19.57 -18.17 9.81
CA TYR A 500 -18.37 -18.99 9.91
C TYR A 500 -18.75 -20.43 10.24
N PRO A 501 -18.45 -21.41 9.36
CA PRO A 501 -18.62 -22.80 9.72
C PRO A 501 -17.70 -23.12 10.91
N CYS A 502 -18.25 -23.68 11.98
CA CYS A 502 -17.44 -24.27 13.05
C CYS A 502 -16.53 -25.31 12.40
N VAL A 503 -15.24 -25.03 12.32
CA VAL A 503 -14.25 -26.07 12.04
C VAL A 503 -14.24 -26.97 13.26
N GLY A 504 -15.04 -28.03 13.18
CA GLY A 504 -15.16 -29.03 14.26
C GLY A 504 -13.77 -29.58 14.55
N ALA A 505 -13.49 -29.80 15.83
CA ALA A 505 -12.27 -30.38 16.37
C ALA A 505 -11.95 -31.82 15.82
N ALA A 506 -12.62 -32.26 14.76
CA ALA A 506 -12.44 -33.56 14.12
C ALA A 506 -11.35 -33.63 13.05
N ASP A 507 -10.85 -32.49 12.56
CA ASP A 507 -9.85 -32.48 11.47
C ASP A 507 -8.39 -32.32 11.94
N LEU A 508 -8.14 -32.33 13.23
CA LEU A 508 -6.77 -32.35 13.80
C LEU A 508 -6.31 -33.81 14.11
N ARG A 509 -6.59 -34.76 13.23
CA ARG A 509 -5.83 -36.02 13.28
C ARG A 509 -4.50 -35.87 12.60
N PRO A 510 -3.38 -36.09 13.29
CA PRO A 510 -2.05 -35.98 12.69
C PRO A 510 -1.90 -37.03 11.58
N ALA A 511 -1.35 -36.60 10.47
CA ALA A 511 -1.06 -37.41 9.27
C ALA A 511 -0.01 -38.53 9.48
N ALA A 512 0.20 -39.00 10.73
CA ALA A 512 1.19 -39.98 11.10
C ALA A 512 0.71 -41.44 11.02
N GLU A 513 -0.57 -41.73 10.72
CA GLU A 513 -1.08 -43.12 10.72
C GLU A 513 -1.42 -43.70 9.33
N ARG A 514 -0.94 -43.13 8.24
CA ARG A 514 -1.16 -43.71 6.90
C ARG A 514 0.11 -44.14 6.18
N MET A 515 1.05 -44.68 6.90
CA MET A 515 2.17 -45.42 6.27
C MET A 515 2.45 -46.68 7.11
N LEU A 516 1.76 -47.77 6.83
CA LEU A 516 2.16 -49.17 7.02
C LEU A 516 0.96 -50.08 6.72
N PRO A 517 1.19 -51.24 6.10
CA PRO A 517 2.05 -51.61 4.97
C PRO A 517 1.25 -51.74 3.66
#